data_f2317685ee2022b14bc2e3d475eae316
#
_entry.id   f2317685ee2022b14bc2e3d475eae316
#
_cell.length_a   1.000
_cell.length_b   1.000
_cell.length_c   1.000
_cell.angle_alpha   90.00
_cell.angle_beta   90.00
_cell.angle_gamma   90.00
#
_symmetry.space_group_name_H-M   'P 1'
#
loop_
_entity.id
_entity.type
_entity.pdbx_description
1 polymer ?
#
loop_
_entity_poly.entity_id
_entity_poly.type
_entity_poly.pdbx_seq_one_letter_code
_entity_poly.pdbx_strand_id
1 'polypeptide(L)'
;LLVYATYSEGFRPSGINRTTGRTAELVPDTYTSDLLRNLEMGWKSTLLGGKVNFNGLLYSMKWEDYQSTRYVYNLLTVAYVDNVGMATVNGAELTSYFVISDSLSMSLMANFNDPTMDDDIVDAGGTVLGNKGNTLAYVPEQRFIFTLDKDFTLNGKPAYFSLDSSYTGKRWADETNTTPMPSYSIMNVRAGMEFDSGISGELFINNANDTRPVLGLYDDFGDQRLTSSQPRVIGIRIRYKY
;
A
#
# COMPACT_ATOMS: atom_id res chain seq x y z
N LEU A 1 23.24 17.13 2.72
CA LEU A 1 23.14 15.68 2.84
C LEU A 1 23.08 15.31 4.31
N LEU A 2 22.07 14.53 4.71
CA LEU A 2 21.94 13.86 6.01
C LEU A 2 21.92 12.35 5.74
N VAL A 3 22.66 11.59 6.54
CA VAL A 3 22.59 10.13 6.59
C VAL A 3 22.21 9.72 8.01
N TYR A 4 21.35 8.71 8.14
CA TYR A 4 20.91 8.23 9.44
C TYR A 4 20.71 6.71 9.42
N ALA A 5 20.74 6.14 10.61
CA ALA A 5 20.31 4.77 10.86
C ALA A 5 19.33 4.76 12.04
N THR A 6 18.32 3.92 11.96
CA THR A 6 17.29 3.76 12.98
C THR A 6 17.07 2.29 13.26
N TYR A 7 17.00 1.93 14.53
CA TYR A 7 16.49 0.65 14.99
C TYR A 7 15.22 0.91 15.80
N SER A 8 14.17 0.17 15.53
CA SER A 8 12.90 0.27 16.24
C SER A 8 12.29 -1.09 16.47
N GLU A 9 11.53 -1.21 17.55
CA GLU A 9 10.73 -2.37 17.89
C GLU A 9 9.30 -1.95 18.14
N GLY A 10 8.36 -2.78 17.71
CA GLY A 10 6.94 -2.64 17.95
C GLY A 10 6.31 -3.99 18.21
N PHE A 11 5.24 -4.03 18.99
CA PHE A 11 4.53 -5.26 19.28
C PHE A 11 3.03 -5.04 19.34
N ARG A 12 2.28 -6.10 19.08
CA ARG A 12 0.85 -6.19 19.45
C ARG A 12 0.72 -7.08 20.68
N PRO A 13 -0.14 -6.71 21.64
CA PRO A 13 -0.29 -7.51 22.87
C PRO A 13 -0.90 -8.88 22.60
N SER A 14 -0.63 -9.81 23.50
CA SER A 14 -1.34 -11.09 23.58
C SER A 14 -2.83 -10.91 23.90
N GLY A 15 -3.62 -11.91 23.63
CA GLY A 15 -5.04 -11.86 23.92
C GLY A 15 -5.70 -13.24 24.05
N ILE A 16 -7.02 -13.20 24.15
CA ILE A 16 -7.88 -14.38 24.34
C ILE A 16 -8.81 -14.48 23.14
N ASN A 17 -8.89 -15.65 22.53
CA ASN A 17 -9.89 -15.93 21.53
C ASN A 17 -11.23 -16.27 22.18
N ARG A 18 -12.31 -15.82 21.53
CA ARG A 18 -13.65 -16.21 21.97
C ARG A 18 -13.95 -17.60 21.40
N THR A 19 -13.89 -18.60 22.25
CA THR A 19 -14.26 -19.95 21.89
C THR A 19 -15.71 -20.19 22.34
N THR A 20 -16.59 -20.49 21.39
CA THR A 20 -17.97 -20.85 21.68
C THR A 20 -18.24 -22.29 21.29
N GLY A 21 -18.38 -23.16 22.28
CA GLY A 21 -18.89 -24.51 22.12
C GLY A 21 -18.01 -25.43 21.24
N ARG A 22 -18.55 -25.91 20.15
CA ARG A 22 -17.96 -26.97 19.30
C ARG A 22 -16.69 -26.59 18.51
N THR A 23 -16.25 -25.34 18.54
CA THR A 23 -15.04 -24.87 17.88
C THR A 23 -13.83 -24.82 18.80
N ALA A 24 -14.01 -25.05 20.09
CA ALA A 24 -12.96 -24.98 21.11
C ALA A 24 -11.77 -25.92 20.84
N GLU A 25 -11.99 -27.05 20.18
CA GLU A 25 -10.91 -28.00 19.83
C GLU A 25 -10.03 -27.51 18.65
N LEU A 26 -10.52 -26.60 17.84
CA LEU A 26 -9.84 -26.09 16.64
C LEU A 26 -9.34 -24.66 16.77
N VAL A 27 -9.69 -23.98 17.85
CA VAL A 27 -9.35 -22.58 18.11
C VAL A 27 -8.51 -22.50 19.36
N PRO A 28 -7.28 -21.98 19.31
CA PRO A 28 -6.47 -21.78 20.52
C PRO A 28 -7.17 -20.79 21.46
N ASP A 29 -7.16 -21.08 22.75
CA ASP A 29 -7.80 -20.21 23.76
C ASP A 29 -7.14 -18.82 23.83
N THR A 30 -5.84 -18.77 23.60
CA THR A 30 -5.03 -17.56 23.70
C THR A 30 -4.07 -17.45 22.53
N TYR A 31 -3.62 -16.23 22.27
CA TYR A 31 -2.50 -15.96 21.38
C TYR A 31 -1.48 -15.08 22.09
N THR A 32 -0.21 -15.21 21.73
CA THR A 32 0.89 -14.46 22.32
C THR A 32 1.08 -13.11 21.64
N SER A 33 1.85 -12.21 22.24
CA SER A 33 2.30 -10.99 21.59
C SER A 33 3.19 -11.32 20.39
N ASP A 34 3.06 -10.56 19.31
CA ASP A 34 4.04 -10.56 18.24
C ASP A 34 5.07 -9.44 18.40
N LEU A 35 6.17 -9.52 17.69
CA LEU A 35 7.24 -8.54 17.75
C LEU A 35 7.73 -8.21 16.34
N LEU A 36 7.69 -6.92 15.99
CA LEU A 36 8.27 -6.39 14.76
C LEU A 36 9.57 -5.64 15.10
N ARG A 37 10.69 -6.09 14.55
CA ARG A 37 11.97 -5.38 14.58
C ARG A 37 12.24 -4.76 13.23
N ASN A 38 12.68 -3.51 13.23
CA ASN A 38 12.99 -2.79 12.01
C ASN A 38 14.35 -2.10 12.13
N LEU A 39 15.20 -2.38 11.16
CA LEU A 39 16.47 -1.69 10.96
C LEU A 39 16.39 -0.90 9.66
N GLU A 40 16.65 0.39 9.73
CA GLU A 40 16.65 1.31 8.60
C GLU A 40 17.99 2.04 8.47
N MET A 41 18.41 2.25 7.23
CA MET A 41 19.50 3.16 6.88
C MET A 41 19.04 4.05 5.75
N GLY A 42 19.10 5.36 5.94
CA GLY A 42 18.56 6.29 4.97
C GLY A 42 19.41 7.55 4.79
N TRP A 43 19.05 8.28 3.74
CA TRP A 43 19.64 9.59 3.44
C TRP A 43 18.57 10.58 3.03
N LYS A 44 18.85 11.86 3.29
CA LYS A 44 18.09 12.99 2.80
C LYS A 44 19.04 13.98 2.16
N SER A 45 18.78 14.37 0.93
CA SER A 45 19.62 15.30 0.20
C SER A 45 18.80 16.37 -0.51
N THR A 46 19.34 17.59 -0.48
CA THR A 46 18.87 18.72 -1.26
C THR A 46 20.02 19.18 -2.15
N LEU A 47 19.81 19.15 -3.43
CA LEU A 47 20.83 19.37 -4.46
C LEU A 47 20.44 20.52 -5.37
N LEU A 48 21.39 21.01 -6.17
CA LEU A 48 21.19 22.04 -7.20
C LEU A 48 20.49 23.31 -6.68
N GLY A 49 20.92 23.79 -5.49
CA GLY A 49 20.34 25.01 -4.89
C GLY A 49 18.88 24.85 -4.47
N GLY A 50 18.45 23.65 -4.10
CA GLY A 50 17.07 23.37 -3.66
C GLY A 50 16.15 22.83 -4.76
N LYS A 51 16.62 22.75 -5.99
CA LYS A 51 15.81 22.28 -7.13
C LYS A 51 15.56 20.78 -7.14
N VAL A 52 16.41 20.00 -6.44
CA VAL A 52 16.28 18.54 -6.37
C VAL A 52 16.34 18.10 -4.91
N ASN A 53 15.29 17.45 -4.45
CA ASN A 53 15.30 16.67 -3.23
C ASN A 53 15.34 15.19 -3.62
N PHE A 54 16.34 14.48 -3.12
CA PHE A 54 16.50 13.05 -3.38
C PHE A 54 16.77 12.33 -2.05
N ASN A 55 15.77 11.58 -1.60
CA ASN A 55 15.79 10.86 -0.34
C ASN A 55 15.60 9.37 -0.60
N GLY A 56 16.19 8.57 0.25
CA GLY A 56 15.98 7.14 0.18
C GLY A 56 16.28 6.47 1.50
N LEU A 57 15.79 5.26 1.64
CA LEU A 57 16.10 4.39 2.74
C LEU A 57 16.16 2.93 2.27
N LEU A 58 16.97 2.15 2.97
CA LEU A 58 16.98 0.70 2.93
C LEU A 58 16.49 0.21 4.28
N TYR A 59 15.69 -0.84 4.30
CA TYR A 59 15.17 -1.39 5.53
C TYR A 59 15.13 -2.92 5.52
N SER A 60 15.18 -3.46 6.73
CA SER A 60 14.95 -4.87 6.99
C SER A 60 14.01 -4.98 8.20
N MET A 61 12.81 -5.45 7.95
CA MET A 61 11.79 -5.71 8.97
C MET A 61 11.72 -7.21 9.22
N LYS A 62 11.81 -7.61 10.49
CA LYS A 62 11.58 -8.99 10.93
C LYS A 62 10.38 -9.03 11.85
N TRP A 63 9.38 -9.82 11.49
CA TRP A 63 8.15 -9.98 12.23
C TRP A 63 8.09 -11.38 12.81
N GLU A 64 8.21 -11.48 14.12
CA GLU A 64 8.25 -12.73 14.88
C GLU A 64 6.88 -13.01 15.49
N ASP A 65 6.45 -14.27 15.43
CA ASP A 65 5.18 -14.75 15.97
C ASP A 65 3.97 -13.93 15.51
N TYR A 66 3.96 -13.49 14.23
CA TYR A 66 2.98 -12.53 13.78
C TYR A 66 1.54 -13.06 13.92
N GLN A 67 0.69 -12.19 14.46
CA GLN A 67 -0.72 -12.47 14.69
C GLN A 67 -1.50 -12.35 13.37
N SER A 68 -2.21 -13.41 13.00
CA SER A 68 -3.09 -13.42 11.83
C SER A 68 -4.50 -13.83 12.22
N THR A 69 -5.50 -13.18 11.61
CA THR A 69 -6.89 -13.60 11.77
C THR A 69 -7.15 -14.83 10.91
N ARG A 70 -7.69 -15.86 11.53
CA ARG A 70 -8.05 -17.12 10.91
C ARG A 70 -9.55 -17.37 11.03
N TYR A 71 -10.07 -18.28 10.22
CA TYR A 71 -11.48 -18.63 10.20
C TYR A 71 -11.66 -20.12 10.26
N VAL A 72 -12.54 -20.60 11.12
CA VAL A 72 -13.04 -21.96 11.11
C VAL A 72 -14.42 -21.96 10.45
N TYR A 73 -14.50 -22.69 9.34
CA TYR A 73 -15.74 -22.84 8.57
C TYR A 73 -16.42 -24.17 8.97
N ASN A 74 -17.34 -24.09 9.90
CA ASN A 74 -18.25 -25.18 10.25
C ASN A 74 -19.69 -24.65 10.23
N LEU A 75 -20.58 -25.13 11.12
CA LEU A 75 -21.96 -24.62 11.22
C LEU A 75 -22.07 -23.11 11.50
N LEU A 76 -21.01 -22.51 12.05
CA LEU A 76 -20.88 -21.08 12.30
C LEU A 76 -19.45 -20.67 11.95
N THR A 77 -19.26 -19.62 11.14
CA THR A 77 -17.93 -19.05 10.88
C THR A 77 -17.43 -18.36 12.14
N VAL A 78 -16.32 -18.86 12.68
CA VAL A 78 -15.65 -18.27 13.84
C VAL A 78 -14.33 -17.70 13.41
N ALA A 79 -14.15 -16.38 13.62
CA ALA A 79 -12.88 -15.71 13.45
C ALA A 79 -12.07 -15.81 14.76
N TYR A 80 -10.79 -16.15 14.65
CA TYR A 80 -9.87 -16.19 15.77
C TYR A 80 -8.51 -15.63 15.36
N VAL A 81 -7.68 -15.28 16.32
CA VAL A 81 -6.30 -14.86 16.10
C VAL A 81 -5.36 -15.99 16.46
N ASP A 82 -4.36 -16.20 15.64
CA ASP A 82 -3.29 -17.17 15.86
C ASP A 82 -1.93 -16.55 15.57
N ASN A 83 -0.88 -17.06 16.23
CA ASN A 83 0.50 -16.73 15.93
C ASN A 83 1.00 -17.69 14.86
N VAL A 84 1.32 -17.17 13.69
CA VAL A 84 1.47 -18.00 12.47
C VAL A 84 2.90 -18.10 11.94
N GLY A 85 3.89 -17.71 12.73
CA GLY A 85 5.29 -17.86 12.38
C GLY A 85 6.01 -16.54 12.15
N MET A 86 7.07 -16.55 11.35
CA MET A 86 7.94 -15.41 11.11
C MET A 86 7.91 -14.98 9.66
N ALA A 87 8.13 -13.69 9.44
CA ALA A 87 8.29 -13.11 8.12
C ALA A 87 9.36 -12.03 8.12
N THR A 88 10.09 -11.91 7.03
CA THR A 88 11.08 -10.85 6.79
C THR A 88 10.68 -10.04 5.57
N VAL A 89 10.75 -8.71 5.69
CA VAL A 89 10.55 -7.80 4.57
C VAL A 89 11.80 -6.95 4.42
N ASN A 90 12.58 -7.22 3.39
CA ASN A 90 13.68 -6.37 2.99
C ASN A 90 13.20 -5.43 1.89
N GLY A 91 13.64 -4.17 1.94
CA GLY A 91 13.17 -3.24 0.94
C GLY A 91 13.97 -1.97 0.81
N ALA A 92 13.58 -1.19 -0.19
CA ALA A 92 14.12 0.13 -0.47
C ALA A 92 12.99 1.10 -0.83
N GLU A 93 13.08 2.31 -0.32
CA GLU A 93 12.20 3.41 -0.71
C GLU A 93 13.02 4.57 -1.25
N LEU A 94 12.54 5.16 -2.33
CA LEU A 94 13.10 6.35 -2.95
C LEU A 94 12.00 7.41 -3.09
N THR A 95 12.31 8.63 -2.72
CA THR A 95 11.44 9.78 -2.93
C THR A 95 12.26 10.89 -3.54
N SER A 96 11.79 11.39 -4.68
CA SER A 96 12.46 12.47 -5.40
C SER A 96 11.46 13.56 -5.75
N TYR A 97 11.91 14.81 -5.64
CA TYR A 97 11.17 15.98 -6.09
C TYR A 97 12.11 16.85 -6.91
N PHE A 98 11.65 17.29 -8.07
CA PHE A 98 12.41 18.06 -9.03
C PHE A 98 11.65 19.36 -9.38
N VAL A 99 12.27 20.49 -9.17
CA VAL A 99 11.87 21.78 -9.75
C VAL A 99 12.60 21.92 -11.08
N ILE A 100 11.91 21.56 -12.17
CA ILE A 100 12.49 21.57 -13.53
C ILE A 100 12.59 23.01 -14.03
N SER A 101 11.57 23.82 -13.75
CA SER A 101 11.54 25.26 -13.99
C SER A 101 10.60 25.92 -12.97
N ASP A 102 10.51 27.25 -12.99
CA ASP A 102 9.60 28.01 -12.10
C ASP A 102 8.12 27.60 -12.26
N SER A 103 7.80 26.91 -13.34
CA SER A 103 6.42 26.53 -13.67
C SER A 103 6.24 25.01 -13.92
N LEU A 104 7.27 24.21 -13.68
CA LEU A 104 7.21 22.75 -13.91
C LEU A 104 7.92 22.03 -12.79
N SER A 105 7.19 21.17 -12.09
CA SER A 105 7.73 20.28 -11.07
C SER A 105 7.30 18.84 -11.31
N MET A 106 8.07 17.91 -10.77
CA MET A 106 7.85 16.49 -10.87
C MET A 106 8.20 15.82 -9.54
N SER A 107 7.41 14.85 -9.14
CA SER A 107 7.78 13.94 -8.03
C SER A 107 7.75 12.49 -8.46
N LEU A 108 8.61 11.70 -7.85
CA LEU A 108 8.66 10.25 -8.02
C LEU A 108 8.84 9.61 -6.64
N MET A 109 7.98 8.66 -6.33
CA MET A 109 8.15 7.72 -5.22
C MET A 109 8.26 6.31 -5.79
N ALA A 110 9.25 5.56 -5.33
CA ALA A 110 9.44 4.16 -5.66
C ALA A 110 9.64 3.36 -4.36
N ASN A 111 8.93 2.25 -4.25
CA ASN A 111 9.09 1.29 -3.17
C ASN A 111 9.33 -0.09 -3.79
N PHE A 112 10.31 -0.81 -3.24
CA PHE A 112 10.67 -2.17 -3.60
C PHE A 112 10.68 -3.00 -2.33
N ASN A 113 9.97 -4.14 -2.34
CA ASN A 113 9.84 -5.05 -1.22
C ASN A 113 10.18 -6.47 -1.64
N ASP A 114 10.83 -7.19 -0.74
CA ASP A 114 11.00 -8.63 -0.77
C ASP A 114 10.37 -9.21 0.50
N PRO A 115 9.03 -9.40 0.52
CA PRO A 115 8.28 -9.83 1.68
C PRO A 115 8.20 -11.37 1.72
N THR A 116 9.09 -12.00 2.45
CA THR A 116 9.24 -13.46 2.48
C THR A 116 8.79 -14.04 3.81
N MET A 117 8.07 -15.15 3.78
CA MET A 117 7.73 -15.97 4.94
C MET A 117 8.94 -16.80 5.34
N ASP A 118 9.37 -16.70 6.60
CA ASP A 118 10.55 -17.41 7.11
C ASP A 118 10.22 -18.80 7.62
N ASP A 119 8.95 -19.08 7.89
CA ASP A 119 8.44 -20.37 8.35
C ASP A 119 7.22 -20.83 7.55
N ASP A 120 6.90 -22.11 7.64
CA ASP A 120 5.62 -22.62 7.18
C ASP A 120 4.50 -22.09 8.10
N ILE A 121 3.42 -21.61 7.50
CA ILE A 121 2.20 -21.25 8.23
C ILE A 121 1.34 -22.50 8.32
N VAL A 122 1.04 -22.91 9.56
CA VAL A 122 0.24 -24.09 9.84
C VAL A 122 -0.99 -23.67 10.65
N ASP A 123 -2.17 -24.18 10.32
CA ASP A 123 -3.36 -23.96 11.15
C ASP A 123 -3.36 -24.85 12.41
N ALA A 124 -4.32 -24.62 13.31
CA ALA A 124 -4.47 -25.41 14.53
C ALA A 124 -4.73 -26.91 14.27
N GLY A 125 -5.17 -27.27 13.08
CA GLY A 125 -5.36 -28.67 12.64
C GLY A 125 -4.12 -29.31 12.01
N GLY A 126 -3.01 -28.57 11.88
CA GLY A 126 -1.77 -29.02 11.25
C GLY A 126 -1.75 -28.93 9.73
N THR A 127 -2.70 -28.23 9.12
CA THR A 127 -2.72 -27.99 7.67
C THR A 127 -1.76 -26.86 7.32
N VAL A 128 -0.87 -27.06 6.35
CA VAL A 128 0.02 -26.01 5.85
C VAL A 128 -0.80 -25.04 4.98
N LEU A 129 -0.91 -23.79 5.42
CA LEU A 129 -1.60 -22.71 4.75
C LEU A 129 -0.68 -21.80 3.95
N GLY A 130 0.63 -21.91 4.13
CA GLY A 130 1.65 -21.18 3.40
C GLY A 130 3.01 -21.79 3.67
N ASN A 131 3.85 -21.86 2.65
CA ASN A 131 5.17 -22.45 2.78
C ASN A 131 6.22 -21.37 3.06
N LYS A 132 7.25 -21.74 3.80
CA LYS A 132 8.48 -20.98 3.89
C LYS A 132 8.98 -20.59 2.49
N GLY A 133 9.38 -19.32 2.33
CA GLY A 133 9.80 -18.75 1.06
C GLY A 133 8.68 -18.19 0.21
N ASN A 134 7.41 -18.37 0.58
CA ASN A 134 6.31 -17.68 -0.07
C ASN A 134 6.31 -16.18 0.26
N THR A 135 5.74 -15.40 -0.64
CA THR A 135 5.54 -13.97 -0.47
C THR A 135 4.37 -13.71 0.47
N LEU A 136 4.50 -12.77 1.40
CA LEU A 136 3.39 -12.31 2.25
C LEU A 136 2.21 -11.85 1.39
N ALA A 137 1.01 -12.30 1.76
CA ALA A 137 -0.22 -11.93 1.06
C ALA A 137 -0.45 -10.41 1.07
N TYR A 138 -1.01 -9.90 -0.03
CA TYR A 138 -1.35 -8.49 -0.27
C TYR A 138 -0.17 -7.50 -0.31
N VAL A 139 1.07 -7.94 -0.15
CA VAL A 139 2.25 -7.07 -0.22
C VAL A 139 2.81 -7.08 -1.65
N PRO A 140 2.77 -5.94 -2.39
CA PRO A 140 3.36 -5.86 -3.71
C PRO A 140 4.89 -5.75 -3.63
N GLU A 141 5.61 -6.41 -4.53
CA GLU A 141 7.06 -6.30 -4.63
C GLU A 141 7.51 -4.91 -5.09
N GLN A 142 6.64 -4.18 -5.80
CA GLN A 142 6.97 -2.87 -6.37
C GLN A 142 5.77 -1.93 -6.32
N ARG A 143 6.03 -0.67 -5.98
CA ARG A 143 5.04 0.40 -6.08
C ARG A 143 5.71 1.68 -6.55
N PHE A 144 5.10 2.35 -7.53
CA PHE A 144 5.56 3.64 -8.03
C PHE A 144 4.42 4.66 -7.97
N ILE A 145 4.78 5.89 -7.63
CA ILE A 145 3.88 7.05 -7.73
C ILE A 145 4.65 8.14 -8.46
N PHE A 146 4.04 8.69 -9.47
CA PHE A 146 4.57 9.78 -10.27
C PHE A 146 3.59 10.93 -10.29
N THR A 147 4.07 12.15 -10.11
CA THR A 147 3.27 13.37 -10.24
C THR A 147 4.00 14.37 -11.12
N LEU A 148 3.30 15.01 -12.01
CA LEU A 148 3.79 16.12 -12.83
C LEU A 148 2.82 17.29 -12.69
N ASP A 149 3.35 18.45 -12.29
CA ASP A 149 2.60 19.68 -12.14
C ASP A 149 3.19 20.75 -13.05
N LYS A 150 2.33 21.42 -13.82
CA LYS A 150 2.68 22.49 -14.73
C LYS A 150 1.78 23.68 -14.50
N ASP A 151 2.36 24.79 -14.09
CA ASP A 151 1.70 26.11 -14.07
C ASP A 151 1.96 26.85 -15.38
N PHE A 152 0.99 27.60 -15.86
CA PHE A 152 1.08 28.39 -17.06
C PHE A 152 0.05 29.54 -17.06
N THR A 153 0.13 30.41 -18.02
CA THR A 153 -0.86 31.47 -18.22
C THR A 153 -1.68 31.18 -19.46
N LEU A 154 -3.00 31.15 -19.33
CA LEU A 154 -3.94 31.02 -20.44
C LEU A 154 -4.81 32.27 -20.54
N ASN A 155 -4.75 32.99 -21.65
CA ASN A 155 -5.46 34.24 -21.85
C ASN A 155 -5.23 35.27 -20.72
N GLY A 156 -4.00 35.37 -20.22
CA GLY A 156 -3.63 36.28 -19.13
C GLY A 156 -4.06 35.82 -17.73
N LYS A 157 -4.63 34.64 -17.57
CA LYS A 157 -5.09 34.07 -16.30
C LYS A 157 -4.19 32.92 -15.84
N PRO A 158 -3.94 32.78 -14.53
CA PRO A 158 -3.24 31.62 -14.00
C PRO A 158 -3.99 30.32 -14.32
N ALA A 159 -3.29 29.35 -14.82
CA ALA A 159 -3.80 28.02 -15.13
C ALA A 159 -2.78 26.96 -14.75
N TYR A 160 -3.26 25.75 -14.54
CA TYR A 160 -2.40 24.62 -14.22
C TYR A 160 -2.86 23.34 -14.91
N PHE A 161 -1.92 22.42 -15.04
CA PHE A 161 -2.15 21.05 -15.42
C PHE A 161 -1.44 20.13 -14.41
N SER A 162 -2.10 19.05 -13.98
CA SER A 162 -1.55 18.06 -13.07
C SER A 162 -1.85 16.67 -13.59
N LEU A 163 -0.84 15.79 -13.54
CA LEU A 163 -0.92 14.39 -13.88
C LEU A 163 -0.39 13.59 -12.68
N ASP A 164 -1.22 12.69 -12.14
CA ASP A 164 -0.84 11.71 -11.14
C ASP A 164 -0.93 10.31 -11.76
N SER A 165 0.07 9.50 -11.55
CA SER A 165 0.08 8.09 -11.96
C SER A 165 0.61 7.21 -10.83
N SER A 166 -0.10 6.14 -10.53
CA SER A 166 0.36 5.12 -9.59
C SER A 166 0.42 3.76 -10.26
N TYR A 167 1.45 3.01 -9.95
CA TYR A 167 1.62 1.60 -10.33
C TYR A 167 1.75 0.76 -9.07
N THR A 168 1.04 -0.37 -9.03
CA THR A 168 1.17 -1.41 -8.00
C THR A 168 1.53 -2.71 -8.69
N GLY A 169 2.61 -3.32 -8.26
CA GLY A 169 3.11 -4.59 -8.78
C GLY A 169 2.17 -5.77 -8.48
N LYS A 170 2.51 -6.92 -9.06
CA LYS A 170 1.86 -8.18 -8.74
C LYS A 170 1.97 -8.47 -7.24
N ARG A 171 0.95 -9.11 -6.68
CA ARG A 171 0.90 -9.60 -5.31
C ARG A 171 0.03 -10.85 -5.24
N TRP A 172 -0.04 -11.48 -4.09
CA TRP A 172 -0.85 -12.66 -3.85
C TRP A 172 -2.01 -12.34 -2.90
N ALA A 173 -3.15 -13.00 -3.08
CA ALA A 173 -4.31 -12.84 -2.20
C ALA A 173 -4.27 -13.79 -0.98
N ASP A 174 -3.36 -14.74 -1.00
CA ASP A 174 -3.25 -15.80 0.01
C ASP A 174 -1.78 -16.12 0.32
N GLU A 175 -1.53 -16.72 1.46
CA GLU A 175 -0.21 -17.15 1.91
C GLU A 175 0.32 -18.38 1.17
N THR A 176 -0.55 -19.13 0.47
CA THR A 176 -0.13 -20.26 -0.38
C THR A 176 0.47 -19.80 -1.70
N ASN A 177 0.31 -18.51 -2.04
CA ASN A 177 0.70 -17.91 -3.31
C ASN A 177 0.07 -18.60 -4.53
N THR A 178 -1.17 -19.06 -4.38
CA THR A 178 -1.93 -19.73 -5.44
C THR A 178 -2.88 -18.81 -6.18
N THR A 179 -3.29 -17.70 -5.54
CA THR A 179 -4.23 -16.73 -6.10
C THR A 179 -3.53 -15.41 -6.45
N PRO A 180 -3.06 -15.25 -7.71
CA PRO A 180 -2.34 -14.05 -8.09
C PRO A 180 -3.29 -12.86 -8.28
N MET A 181 -2.87 -11.70 -7.78
CA MET A 181 -3.47 -10.40 -8.05
C MET A 181 -2.58 -9.64 -9.04
N PRO A 182 -3.02 -9.41 -10.28
CA PRO A 182 -2.21 -8.76 -11.31
C PRO A 182 -1.77 -7.35 -10.94
N SER A 183 -0.65 -6.91 -11.50
CA SER A 183 -0.22 -5.51 -11.43
C SER A 183 -1.21 -4.59 -12.16
N TYR A 184 -1.26 -3.34 -11.73
CA TYR A 184 -2.12 -2.32 -12.35
C TYR A 184 -1.55 -0.92 -12.22
N SER A 185 -2.04 -0.03 -13.08
CA SER A 185 -1.80 1.42 -12.96
C SER A 185 -3.11 2.17 -12.92
N ILE A 186 -3.14 3.27 -12.18
CA ILE A 186 -4.23 4.24 -12.17
C ILE A 186 -3.64 5.60 -12.47
N MET A 187 -4.27 6.34 -13.39
CA MET A 187 -3.85 7.66 -13.81
C MET A 187 -4.97 8.66 -13.59
N ASN A 188 -4.63 9.82 -13.01
CA ASN A 188 -5.54 10.94 -12.83
C ASN A 188 -4.99 12.17 -13.54
N VAL A 189 -5.87 12.95 -14.13
CA VAL A 189 -5.53 14.19 -14.84
C VAL A 189 -6.41 15.32 -14.34
N ARG A 190 -5.83 16.48 -14.10
CA ARG A 190 -6.53 17.69 -13.72
C ARG A 190 -6.00 18.87 -14.52
N ALA A 191 -6.90 19.76 -14.91
CA ALA A 191 -6.54 21.04 -15.47
C ALA A 191 -7.50 22.10 -14.95
N GLY A 192 -6.97 23.22 -14.51
CA GLY A 192 -7.78 24.29 -13.94
C GLY A 192 -7.25 25.66 -14.30
N MET A 193 -8.09 26.67 -14.10
CA MET A 193 -7.70 28.06 -14.25
C MET A 193 -8.47 28.97 -13.29
N GLU A 194 -7.87 30.10 -12.97
CA GLU A 194 -8.50 31.19 -12.25
C GLU A 194 -9.18 32.15 -13.22
N PHE A 195 -10.40 32.55 -12.89
CA PHE A 195 -11.13 33.57 -13.62
C PHE A 195 -11.13 34.90 -12.83
N ASP A 196 -11.67 35.93 -13.43
CA ASP A 196 -11.92 37.19 -12.71
C ASP A 196 -12.98 36.98 -11.62
N SER A 197 -13.01 37.85 -10.63
CA SER A 197 -14.01 37.86 -9.56
C SER A 197 -13.93 36.69 -8.57
N GLY A 198 -12.73 36.12 -8.38
CA GLY A 198 -12.50 35.06 -7.37
C GLY A 198 -13.08 33.68 -7.74
N ILE A 199 -13.48 33.48 -8.98
CA ILE A 199 -13.93 32.19 -9.49
C ILE A 199 -12.74 31.38 -9.99
N SER A 200 -12.69 30.07 -9.67
CA SER A 200 -11.79 29.11 -10.31
C SER A 200 -12.57 27.90 -10.81
N GLY A 201 -12.14 27.35 -11.93
CA GLY A 201 -12.71 26.14 -12.53
C GLY A 201 -11.63 25.08 -12.72
N GLU A 202 -11.99 23.85 -12.48
CA GLU A 202 -11.13 22.65 -12.67
C GLU A 202 -11.92 21.59 -13.40
N LEU A 203 -11.35 21.04 -14.45
CA LEU A 203 -11.78 19.79 -15.06
C LEU A 203 -10.89 18.67 -14.52
N PHE A 204 -11.49 17.55 -14.11
CA PHE A 204 -10.72 16.40 -13.64
C PHE A 204 -11.21 15.09 -14.27
N ILE A 205 -10.26 14.18 -14.44
CA ILE A 205 -10.49 12.80 -14.87
C ILE A 205 -9.78 11.91 -13.87
N ASN A 206 -10.52 11.27 -13.00
CA ASN A 206 -10.00 10.23 -12.11
C ASN A 206 -10.04 8.89 -12.82
N ASN A 207 -9.00 8.07 -12.63
CA ASN A 207 -8.84 6.79 -13.31
C ASN A 207 -9.01 6.93 -14.84
N ALA A 208 -8.20 7.80 -15.45
CA ALA A 208 -8.29 8.15 -16.88
C ALA A 208 -8.09 6.94 -17.82
N ASN A 209 -7.35 5.94 -17.38
CA ASN A 209 -7.14 4.67 -18.10
C ASN A 209 -8.26 3.65 -17.86
N ASP A 210 -9.28 3.96 -17.03
CA ASP A 210 -10.44 3.11 -16.67
C ASP A 210 -10.04 1.70 -16.21
N THR A 211 -8.95 1.60 -15.48
CA THR A 211 -8.47 0.32 -14.94
C THR A 211 -9.39 -0.16 -13.82
N ARG A 212 -9.74 -1.45 -13.83
CA ARG A 212 -10.55 -2.12 -12.81
C ARG A 212 -9.71 -3.18 -12.10
N PRO A 213 -8.78 -2.79 -11.23
CA PRO A 213 -7.89 -3.72 -10.56
C PRO A 213 -8.64 -4.54 -9.50
N VAL A 214 -8.19 -5.73 -9.27
CA VAL A 214 -8.56 -6.49 -8.07
C VAL A 214 -7.77 -5.94 -6.90
N LEU A 215 -8.45 -5.27 -5.95
CA LEU A 215 -7.84 -4.69 -4.75
C LEU A 215 -7.87 -5.64 -3.56
N GLY A 216 -8.87 -6.50 -3.49
CA GLY A 216 -9.03 -7.54 -2.48
C GLY A 216 -9.84 -8.69 -3.05
N LEU A 217 -9.52 -9.88 -2.60
CA LEU A 217 -10.27 -11.11 -2.85
C LEU A 217 -10.66 -11.71 -1.50
N TYR A 218 -11.93 -12.06 -1.38
CA TYR A 218 -12.48 -12.71 -0.21
C TYR A 218 -13.23 -13.94 -0.66
N ASP A 219 -12.96 -15.06 -0.05
CA ASP A 219 -13.78 -16.27 -0.18
C ASP A 219 -14.67 -16.35 1.05
N ASP A 220 -15.97 -16.11 0.88
CA ASP A 220 -16.96 -16.16 1.94
C ASP A 220 -17.95 -17.28 1.60
N PHE A 221 -17.79 -18.42 2.23
CA PHE A 221 -18.59 -19.64 2.01
C PHE A 221 -18.58 -20.18 0.56
N GLY A 222 -17.43 -20.09 -0.12
CA GLY A 222 -17.29 -20.51 -1.53
C GLY A 222 -17.83 -19.49 -2.54
N ASP A 223 -18.22 -18.28 -2.07
CA ASP A 223 -18.58 -17.16 -2.90
C ASP A 223 -17.40 -16.17 -2.97
N GLN A 224 -16.69 -16.17 -4.10
CA GLN A 224 -15.57 -15.28 -4.32
C GLN A 224 -16.05 -13.84 -4.54
N ARG A 225 -15.74 -12.98 -3.58
CA ARG A 225 -16.00 -11.55 -3.65
C ARG A 225 -14.75 -10.78 -3.95
N LEU A 226 -14.83 -9.83 -4.86
CA LEU A 226 -13.72 -8.94 -5.18
C LEU A 226 -14.05 -7.48 -4.85
N THR A 227 -13.05 -6.78 -4.36
CA THR A 227 -13.08 -5.32 -4.26
C THR A 227 -12.28 -4.73 -5.40
N SER A 228 -12.82 -3.72 -6.08
CA SER A 228 -12.17 -3.01 -7.17
C SER A 228 -12.17 -1.51 -6.93
N SER A 229 -11.36 -0.78 -7.71
CA SER A 229 -11.38 0.69 -7.68
C SER A 229 -12.64 1.25 -8.34
N GLN A 230 -12.89 2.53 -8.05
CA GLN A 230 -13.92 3.28 -8.80
C GLN A 230 -13.59 3.32 -10.29
N PRO A 231 -14.62 3.31 -11.17
CA PRO A 231 -14.47 3.51 -12.59
C PRO A 231 -13.88 4.89 -12.89
N ARG A 232 -13.55 5.13 -14.17
CA ARG A 232 -13.24 6.47 -14.64
C ARG A 232 -14.38 7.44 -14.30
N VAL A 233 -14.02 8.53 -13.67
CA VAL A 233 -14.93 9.63 -13.33
C VAL A 233 -14.41 10.90 -13.98
N ILE A 234 -15.27 11.55 -14.76
CA ILE A 234 -15.00 12.88 -15.34
C ILE A 234 -15.89 13.89 -14.64
N GLY A 235 -15.32 14.98 -14.18
CA GLY A 235 -16.08 15.99 -13.45
C GLY A 235 -15.51 17.40 -13.60
N ILE A 236 -16.33 18.35 -13.19
CA ILE A 236 -15.99 19.78 -13.14
C ILE A 236 -16.14 20.22 -11.69
N ARG A 237 -15.18 21.01 -11.22
CA ARG A 237 -15.24 21.67 -9.92
C ARG A 237 -15.16 23.19 -10.13
N ILE A 238 -16.10 23.88 -9.54
CA ILE A 238 -16.10 25.36 -9.52
C ILE A 238 -15.95 25.80 -8.07
N ARG A 239 -15.05 26.74 -7.82
CA ARG A 239 -14.84 27.35 -6.51
C ARG A 239 -15.01 28.85 -6.63
N TYR A 240 -15.61 29.45 -5.61
CA TYR A 240 -15.71 30.88 -5.45
C TYR A 240 -15.06 31.31 -4.14
N LYS A 241 -14.15 32.26 -4.23
CA LYS A 241 -13.47 32.86 -3.08
C LYS A 241 -14.00 34.27 -2.89
N TYR A 242 -14.74 34.51 -1.83
CA TYR A 242 -15.30 35.79 -1.41
C TYR A 242 -14.36 36.53 -0.45
#